data_5fd8714eb15f79ffd097f410b55321fb
#
_entry.id   5fd8714eb15f79ffd097f410b55321fb
#
_cell.length_a   1.000
_cell.length_b   1.000
_cell.length_c   1.000
_cell.angle_alpha   90.00
_cell.angle_beta   90.00
_cell.angle_gamma   90.00
#
_symmetry.space_group_name_H-M   'P 1'
#
loop_
_entity.id
_entity.type
_entity.pdbx_description
1 polymer ?
#
loop_
_entity_poly.entity_id
_entity_poly.type
_entity_poly.pdbx_seq_one_letter_code
_entity_poly.pdbx_strand_id
1 'polypeptide(L)'
;MGKMWAGRSSGDTSALADDFNSSIGFDSRMYRQDITGSMAHAAMFAQCGIITEAEADQLTRGLEKILSDLDSGALAIDLSCEDIHMFVEQVLTERIGDVGKKLHTARSRNDQVALDLRLYLRSEIDSIREKIAALASAVTDKAEQYRAAIMPGYTHLQRAQPVTFGHYLMAYVMMLLRDADRLSDCRKRMNLSPIGCCALAGTTYATDRRFEAEKLGFDGICLNSLDGVSDRDFCIELISDLALTMMHLSRFSEEIILWSSWEFHFIELSDSFTTGSSIMPQKKNPDMAELVRGKTGRVYGDLTALLTTMKALPLAYNKDMQEDKEAVFDACDTVKKCLDIFEGMIGTMNACPENMKKAAQTGFINATDLADYLVGKGLPFRTAYKISGQTVAWCIENKTVLEDIPLEKYREFSELIGEDVYDAVDLENCVSRRISEGATSVGSVERQIAEARKAIGEIR
;
A
#
# COMPACT_ATOMS: atom_id res chain seq x y z
N MET A 1 4.06 19.21 -38.56
CA MET A 1 3.53 20.50 -38.03
C MET A 1 4.60 21.17 -37.19
N GLY A 2 4.67 22.54 -37.19
CA GLY A 2 5.67 23.24 -36.36
C GLY A 2 5.38 23.04 -34.87
N LYS A 3 6.42 22.91 -34.08
CA LYS A 3 6.31 22.76 -32.61
C LYS A 3 5.65 23.98 -32.01
N MET A 4 4.71 23.80 -31.09
CA MET A 4 3.93 24.89 -30.50
C MET A 4 4.80 25.89 -29.70
N TRP A 5 6.02 25.49 -29.29
CA TRP A 5 7.00 26.34 -28.60
C TRP A 5 8.08 26.95 -29.50
N ALA A 6 8.00 26.78 -30.84
CA ALA A 6 8.99 27.25 -31.83
C ALA A 6 8.96 28.77 -32.07
N GLY A 7 8.87 29.61 -31.05
CA GLY A 7 8.80 31.06 -31.22
C GLY A 7 10.10 31.71 -31.71
N ARG A 8 11.24 31.36 -31.13
CA ARG A 8 12.57 31.92 -31.48
C ARG A 8 13.41 30.99 -32.35
N SER A 9 13.17 29.69 -32.25
CA SER A 9 13.95 28.65 -32.94
C SER A 9 13.43 28.47 -34.35
N SER A 10 14.30 28.66 -35.36
CA SER A 10 13.99 28.55 -36.78
C SER A 10 14.47 27.26 -37.43
N GLY A 11 15.15 26.39 -36.67
CA GLY A 11 15.68 25.12 -37.13
C GLY A 11 14.87 23.93 -36.67
N ASP A 12 14.87 22.84 -37.44
CA ASP A 12 14.33 21.54 -37.04
C ASP A 12 15.20 20.92 -35.94
N THR A 13 14.60 20.39 -34.90
CA THR A 13 15.30 19.52 -33.92
C THR A 13 15.59 18.18 -34.53
N SER A 14 16.66 17.50 -34.09
CA SER A 14 16.93 16.14 -34.57
C SER A 14 15.86 15.16 -34.04
N ALA A 15 15.52 14.16 -34.85
CA ALA A 15 14.56 13.12 -34.43
C ALA A 15 15.03 12.40 -33.14
N LEU A 16 16.35 12.25 -32.93
CA LEU A 16 16.90 11.68 -31.70
C LEU A 16 16.62 12.59 -30.47
N ALA A 17 16.73 13.93 -30.63
CA ALA A 17 16.44 14.86 -29.55
C ALA A 17 14.93 14.91 -29.23
N ASP A 18 14.10 14.78 -30.22
CA ASP A 18 12.65 14.73 -30.05
C ASP A 18 12.19 13.47 -29.31
N ASP A 19 12.73 12.31 -29.70
CA ASP A 19 12.48 11.04 -29.03
C ASP A 19 12.94 11.06 -27.57
N PHE A 20 14.17 11.55 -27.32
CA PHE A 20 14.73 11.67 -25.96
C PHE A 20 13.96 12.64 -25.05
N ASN A 21 13.37 13.68 -25.64
CA ASN A 21 12.59 14.70 -24.90
C ASN A 21 11.13 14.27 -24.65
N SER A 22 10.61 13.32 -25.42
CA SER A 22 9.20 12.91 -25.39
C SER A 22 8.85 12.20 -24.09
N SER A 23 7.64 12.50 -23.57
CA SER A 23 7.05 11.84 -22.40
C SER A 23 5.74 11.12 -22.71
N ILE A 24 5.22 11.24 -23.95
CA ILE A 24 3.92 10.68 -24.35
C ILE A 24 3.81 9.18 -24.08
N GLY A 25 4.91 8.45 -24.11
CA GLY A 25 4.96 6.99 -23.86
C GLY A 25 4.48 6.59 -22.46
N PHE A 26 4.65 7.45 -21.46
CA PHE A 26 4.22 7.21 -20.09
C PHE A 26 3.19 8.20 -19.57
N ASP A 27 3.20 9.48 -19.98
CA ASP A 27 2.26 10.49 -19.50
C ASP A 27 0.88 10.40 -20.17
N SER A 28 0.78 9.69 -21.29
CA SER A 28 -0.48 9.42 -22.00
C SER A 28 -1.57 8.85 -21.07
N ARG A 29 -1.22 8.17 -20.00
CA ARG A 29 -2.17 7.65 -18.99
C ARG A 29 -2.92 8.73 -18.22
N MET A 30 -2.44 9.99 -18.25
CA MET A 30 -3.06 11.13 -17.59
C MET A 30 -4.05 11.90 -18.48
N TYR A 31 -4.42 11.41 -19.68
CA TYR A 31 -5.31 12.13 -20.60
C TYR A 31 -6.62 12.59 -19.97
N ARG A 32 -7.17 11.80 -19.02
CA ARG A 32 -8.41 12.17 -18.31
C ARG A 32 -8.20 13.38 -17.41
N GLN A 33 -7.08 13.45 -16.73
CA GLN A 33 -6.72 14.52 -15.82
C GLN A 33 -6.45 15.80 -16.59
N ASP A 34 -5.69 15.72 -17.67
CA ASP A 34 -5.44 16.89 -18.55
C ASP A 34 -6.73 17.45 -19.13
N ILE A 35 -7.62 16.61 -19.65
CA ILE A 35 -8.90 17.04 -20.19
C ILE A 35 -9.80 17.64 -19.10
N THR A 36 -9.87 17.01 -17.92
CA THR A 36 -10.67 17.51 -16.78
C THR A 36 -10.14 18.86 -16.29
N GLY A 37 -8.81 18.99 -16.13
CA GLY A 37 -8.16 20.24 -15.79
C GLY A 37 -8.43 21.33 -16.81
N SER A 38 -8.34 21.00 -18.09
CA SER A 38 -8.61 21.91 -19.20
C SER A 38 -10.07 22.37 -19.26
N MET A 39 -11.04 21.52 -18.94
CA MET A 39 -12.46 21.91 -18.82
C MET A 39 -12.70 22.91 -17.68
N ALA A 40 -12.07 22.65 -16.52
CA ALA A 40 -12.15 23.56 -15.37
C ALA A 40 -11.53 24.92 -15.70
N HIS A 41 -10.40 24.92 -16.42
CA HIS A 41 -9.72 26.13 -16.89
C HIS A 41 -10.59 26.95 -17.85
N ALA A 42 -11.24 26.32 -18.83
CA ALA A 42 -12.17 26.98 -19.74
C ALA A 42 -13.38 27.61 -19.00
N ALA A 43 -13.91 26.91 -18.00
CA ALA A 43 -15.00 27.43 -17.18
C ALA A 43 -14.56 28.63 -16.32
N MET A 44 -13.37 28.63 -15.76
CA MET A 44 -12.81 29.78 -15.05
C MET A 44 -12.61 30.98 -15.96
N PHE A 45 -12.16 30.77 -17.20
CA PHE A 45 -12.03 31.83 -18.17
C PHE A 45 -13.35 32.57 -18.48
N ALA A 46 -14.44 31.83 -18.66
CA ALA A 46 -15.76 32.41 -18.86
C ALA A 46 -16.20 33.22 -17.63
N GLN A 47 -16.05 32.62 -16.42
CA GLN A 47 -16.39 33.32 -15.18
C GLN A 47 -15.61 34.62 -14.98
N CYS A 48 -14.33 34.64 -15.39
CA CYS A 48 -13.49 35.84 -15.30
C CYS A 48 -13.63 36.80 -16.49
N GLY A 49 -14.47 36.48 -17.47
CA GLY A 49 -14.67 37.31 -18.69
C GLY A 49 -13.45 37.34 -19.62
N ILE A 50 -12.54 36.37 -19.53
CA ILE A 50 -11.36 36.24 -20.40
C ILE A 50 -11.78 35.73 -21.79
N ILE A 51 -12.75 34.82 -21.82
CA ILE A 51 -13.42 34.35 -23.03
C ILE A 51 -14.95 34.49 -22.85
N THR A 52 -15.68 34.37 -23.93
CA THR A 52 -17.16 34.37 -23.88
C THR A 52 -17.68 33.01 -23.40
N GLU A 53 -18.90 32.97 -22.85
CA GLU A 53 -19.60 31.75 -22.50
C GLU A 53 -19.71 30.77 -23.68
N ALA A 54 -19.99 31.29 -24.89
CA ALA A 54 -20.09 30.48 -26.11
C ALA A 54 -18.75 29.80 -26.47
N GLU A 55 -17.63 30.48 -26.26
CA GLU A 55 -16.28 29.91 -26.46
C GLU A 55 -15.95 28.87 -25.41
N ALA A 56 -16.31 29.11 -24.15
CA ALA A 56 -16.13 28.12 -23.07
C ALA A 56 -16.96 26.84 -23.31
N ASP A 57 -18.21 26.98 -23.74
CA ASP A 57 -19.06 25.87 -24.15
C ASP A 57 -18.47 25.08 -25.32
N GLN A 58 -17.89 25.76 -26.30
CA GLN A 58 -17.25 25.13 -27.46
C GLN A 58 -15.99 24.36 -27.03
N LEU A 59 -15.16 24.91 -26.16
CA LEU A 59 -13.99 24.26 -25.58
C LEU A 59 -14.41 23.00 -24.78
N THR A 60 -15.38 23.15 -23.88
CA THR A 60 -15.85 22.05 -23.01
C THR A 60 -16.39 20.89 -23.85
N ARG A 61 -17.29 21.15 -24.81
CA ARG A 61 -17.85 20.10 -25.71
C ARG A 61 -16.77 19.46 -26.58
N GLY A 62 -15.78 20.22 -27.03
CA GLY A 62 -14.64 19.71 -27.79
C GLY A 62 -13.81 18.73 -26.93
N LEU A 63 -13.52 19.09 -25.68
CA LEU A 63 -12.78 18.29 -24.71
C LEU A 63 -13.56 17.04 -24.28
N GLU A 64 -14.85 17.16 -23.98
CA GLU A 64 -15.75 16.04 -23.69
C GLU A 64 -15.77 15.02 -24.83
N LYS A 65 -15.82 15.50 -26.07
CA LYS A 65 -15.79 14.62 -27.25
C LYS A 65 -14.44 13.90 -27.39
N ILE A 66 -13.33 14.60 -27.13
CA ILE A 66 -11.99 13.97 -27.13
C ILE A 66 -11.91 12.88 -26.05
N LEU A 67 -12.38 13.18 -24.83
CA LEU A 67 -12.42 12.22 -23.74
C LEU A 67 -13.22 10.96 -24.11
N SER A 68 -14.43 11.15 -24.61
CA SER A 68 -15.29 10.04 -25.04
C SER A 68 -14.67 9.20 -26.17
N ASP A 69 -13.97 9.84 -27.10
CA ASP A 69 -13.34 9.14 -28.24
C ASP A 69 -12.10 8.34 -27.78
N LEU A 70 -11.33 8.87 -26.83
CA LEU A 70 -10.22 8.16 -26.21
C LEU A 70 -10.72 6.95 -25.39
N ASP A 71 -11.77 7.17 -24.59
CA ASP A 71 -12.36 6.12 -23.75
C ASP A 71 -12.93 4.95 -24.55
N SER A 72 -13.54 5.26 -25.71
CA SER A 72 -14.12 4.26 -26.60
C SER A 72 -13.11 3.63 -27.57
N GLY A 73 -11.87 4.16 -27.64
CA GLY A 73 -10.86 3.76 -28.62
C GLY A 73 -11.13 4.28 -30.03
N ALA A 74 -12.10 5.19 -30.22
CA ALA A 74 -12.37 5.83 -31.52
C ALA A 74 -11.29 6.83 -31.92
N LEU A 75 -10.53 7.35 -30.95
CA LEU A 75 -9.34 8.16 -31.13
C LEU A 75 -8.15 7.45 -30.50
N ALA A 76 -7.10 7.22 -31.26
CA ALA A 76 -5.82 6.71 -30.76
C ALA A 76 -4.89 7.88 -30.41
N ILE A 77 -4.11 7.72 -29.34
CA ILE A 77 -3.08 8.71 -28.97
C ILE A 77 -1.93 8.62 -29.98
N ASP A 78 -1.58 9.76 -30.58
CA ASP A 78 -0.44 9.86 -31.50
C ASP A 78 0.87 9.96 -30.69
N LEU A 79 1.61 8.86 -30.66
CA LEU A 79 2.89 8.77 -29.95
C LEU A 79 4.01 9.62 -30.59
N SER A 80 3.77 10.30 -31.70
CA SER A 80 4.72 11.26 -32.29
C SER A 80 4.63 12.65 -31.64
N CYS A 81 3.63 12.90 -30.78
CA CYS A 81 3.55 14.10 -29.96
C CYS A 81 4.58 14.07 -28.84
N GLU A 82 5.00 15.25 -28.36
CA GLU A 82 5.96 15.35 -27.25
C GLU A 82 5.37 14.84 -25.93
N ASP A 83 4.14 15.23 -25.61
CA ASP A 83 3.41 14.88 -24.41
C ASP A 83 1.89 14.79 -24.65
N ILE A 84 1.16 14.28 -23.67
CA ILE A 84 -0.30 14.13 -23.73
C ILE A 84 -1.00 15.50 -23.85
N HIS A 85 -0.45 16.51 -23.23
CA HIS A 85 -1.01 17.85 -23.22
C HIS A 85 -0.98 18.49 -24.64
N MET A 86 0.15 18.30 -25.35
CA MET A 86 0.27 18.72 -26.75
C MET A 86 -0.71 17.97 -27.65
N PHE A 87 -0.84 16.67 -27.46
CA PHE A 87 -1.78 15.84 -28.20
C PHE A 87 -3.22 16.33 -28.04
N VAL A 88 -3.68 16.55 -26.80
CA VAL A 88 -5.04 17.01 -26.51
C VAL A 88 -5.30 18.41 -27.12
N GLU A 89 -4.37 19.36 -26.94
CA GLU A 89 -4.47 20.72 -27.46
C GLU A 89 -4.48 20.75 -28.99
N GLN A 90 -3.68 19.90 -29.63
CA GLN A 90 -3.64 19.75 -31.08
C GLN A 90 -4.97 19.21 -31.60
N VAL A 91 -5.46 18.09 -31.08
CA VAL A 91 -6.75 17.50 -31.51
C VAL A 91 -7.90 18.44 -31.26
N LEU A 92 -7.91 19.17 -30.15
CA LEU A 92 -8.90 20.16 -29.84
C LEU A 92 -8.90 21.29 -30.92
N THR A 93 -7.72 21.83 -31.23
CA THR A 93 -7.55 22.90 -32.21
C THR A 93 -7.97 22.45 -33.64
N GLU A 94 -7.65 21.22 -34.01
CA GLU A 94 -8.09 20.65 -35.29
C GLU A 94 -9.62 20.54 -35.39
N ARG A 95 -10.30 20.22 -34.28
CA ARG A 95 -11.74 20.03 -34.21
C ARG A 95 -12.54 21.35 -34.18
N ILE A 96 -12.05 22.33 -33.41
CA ILE A 96 -12.83 23.56 -33.14
C ILE A 96 -12.15 24.84 -33.61
N GLY A 97 -10.99 24.74 -34.28
CA GLY A 97 -10.31 25.91 -34.89
C GLY A 97 -9.67 26.84 -33.86
N ASP A 98 -9.66 28.14 -34.16
CA ASP A 98 -8.93 29.16 -33.36
C ASP A 98 -9.39 29.29 -31.90
N VAL A 99 -10.62 28.89 -31.59
CA VAL A 99 -11.12 28.88 -30.21
C VAL A 99 -10.29 27.87 -29.37
N GLY A 100 -9.89 26.74 -29.96
CA GLY A 100 -9.02 25.76 -29.28
C GLY A 100 -7.69 26.34 -28.82
N LYS A 101 -7.11 27.27 -29.59
CA LYS A 101 -5.84 27.94 -29.25
C LYS A 101 -5.93 28.86 -28.03
N LYS A 102 -7.16 29.28 -27.64
CA LYS A 102 -7.35 30.09 -26.41
C LYS A 102 -7.14 29.35 -25.12
N LEU A 103 -7.24 28.01 -25.15
CA LEU A 103 -7.15 27.19 -23.96
C LEU A 103 -5.80 27.32 -23.19
N HIS A 104 -4.70 27.61 -23.89
CA HIS A 104 -3.39 27.77 -23.28
C HIS A 104 -3.17 29.14 -22.61
N THR A 105 -4.09 30.08 -22.71
CA THR A 105 -4.01 31.41 -22.09
C THR A 105 -3.84 31.26 -20.57
N ALA A 106 -3.01 32.10 -19.92
CA ALA A 106 -2.77 32.12 -18.49
C ALA A 106 -2.40 30.75 -17.86
N ARG A 107 -1.79 29.85 -18.64
CA ARG A 107 -1.33 28.55 -18.25
C ARG A 107 0.07 28.28 -18.79
N SER A 108 0.85 27.49 -18.08
CA SER A 108 2.13 26.94 -18.54
C SER A 108 2.06 25.42 -18.52
N ARG A 109 2.91 24.78 -19.32
CA ARG A 109 3.12 23.32 -19.18
C ARG A 109 3.52 22.94 -17.76
N ASN A 110 4.23 23.81 -17.03
CA ASN A 110 4.74 23.53 -15.70
C ASN A 110 3.62 23.33 -14.66
N ASP A 111 2.64 24.25 -14.59
CA ASP A 111 1.51 24.09 -13.66
C ASP A 111 0.48 23.08 -14.14
N GLN A 112 0.33 22.89 -15.44
CA GLN A 112 -0.53 21.87 -16.05
C GLN A 112 -0.06 20.47 -15.69
N VAL A 113 1.21 20.14 -15.89
CA VAL A 113 1.78 18.83 -15.53
C VAL A 113 1.68 18.56 -14.04
N ALA A 114 1.96 19.57 -13.19
CA ALA A 114 1.84 19.44 -11.75
C ALA A 114 0.39 19.20 -11.30
N LEU A 115 -0.59 19.84 -11.96
CA LEU A 115 -2.01 19.62 -11.73
C LEU A 115 -2.41 18.17 -12.06
N ASP A 116 -2.09 17.74 -13.27
CA ASP A 116 -2.52 16.46 -13.80
C ASP A 116 -1.94 15.30 -13.00
N LEU A 117 -0.68 15.43 -12.58
CA LEU A 117 -0.03 14.44 -11.72
C LEU A 117 -0.72 14.35 -10.34
N ARG A 118 -1.08 15.48 -9.72
CA ARG A 118 -1.83 15.49 -8.45
C ARG A 118 -3.23 14.88 -8.61
N LEU A 119 -3.94 15.22 -9.67
CA LEU A 119 -5.26 14.64 -9.96
C LEU A 119 -5.16 13.13 -10.18
N TYR A 120 -4.16 12.68 -10.93
CA TYR A 120 -3.92 11.27 -11.18
C TYR A 120 -3.59 10.51 -9.89
N LEU A 121 -2.63 10.99 -9.12
CA LEU A 121 -2.17 10.31 -7.91
C LEU A 121 -3.22 10.30 -6.79
N ARG A 122 -4.12 11.28 -6.72
CA ARG A 122 -5.29 11.21 -5.82
C ARG A 122 -6.13 9.96 -6.12
N SER A 123 -6.42 9.71 -7.40
CA SER A 123 -7.20 8.54 -7.81
C SER A 123 -6.45 7.22 -7.55
N GLU A 124 -5.13 7.23 -7.73
CA GLU A 124 -4.28 6.08 -7.42
C GLU A 124 -4.28 5.75 -5.92
N ILE A 125 -4.17 6.78 -5.07
CA ILE A 125 -4.26 6.60 -3.62
C ILE A 125 -5.61 6.02 -3.22
N ASP A 126 -6.71 6.56 -3.76
CA ASP A 126 -8.05 6.06 -3.46
C ASP A 126 -8.18 4.58 -3.86
N SER A 127 -7.72 4.20 -5.05
CA SER A 127 -7.70 2.82 -5.52
C SER A 127 -6.81 1.89 -4.66
N ILE A 128 -5.62 2.36 -4.25
CA ILE A 128 -4.72 1.57 -3.40
C ILE A 128 -5.31 1.38 -2.00
N ARG A 129 -5.95 2.41 -1.42
CA ARG A 129 -6.64 2.32 -0.13
C ARG A 129 -7.78 1.29 -0.16
N GLU A 130 -8.58 1.27 -1.24
CA GLU A 130 -9.62 0.26 -1.44
C GLU A 130 -9.03 -1.17 -1.47
N LYS A 131 -7.91 -1.38 -2.17
CA LYS A 131 -7.22 -2.67 -2.22
C LYS A 131 -6.62 -3.08 -0.87
N ILE A 132 -6.07 -2.13 -0.11
CA ILE A 132 -5.61 -2.39 1.26
C ILE A 132 -6.81 -2.80 2.14
N ALA A 133 -7.96 -2.13 2.02
CA ALA A 133 -9.17 -2.47 2.74
C ALA A 133 -9.69 -3.88 2.37
N ALA A 134 -9.62 -4.25 1.09
CA ALA A 134 -10.00 -5.58 0.61
C ALA A 134 -9.09 -6.66 1.19
N LEU A 135 -7.77 -6.47 1.12
CA LEU A 135 -6.81 -7.39 1.74
C LEU A 135 -6.99 -7.47 3.26
N ALA A 136 -7.13 -6.34 3.95
CA ALA A 136 -7.37 -6.30 5.39
C ALA A 136 -8.65 -7.06 5.77
N SER A 137 -9.71 -6.96 4.94
CA SER A 137 -10.94 -7.76 5.12
C SER A 137 -10.68 -9.25 4.97
N ALA A 138 -9.98 -9.68 3.91
CA ALA A 138 -9.66 -11.08 3.67
C ALA A 138 -8.82 -11.68 4.82
N VAL A 139 -7.82 -10.93 5.33
CA VAL A 139 -7.02 -11.35 6.49
C VAL A 139 -7.88 -11.42 7.76
N THR A 140 -8.80 -10.46 7.96
CA THR A 140 -9.71 -10.43 9.11
C THR A 140 -10.67 -11.62 9.09
N ASP A 141 -11.21 -11.99 7.92
CA ASP A 141 -12.08 -13.16 7.75
C ASP A 141 -11.34 -14.47 8.09
N LYS A 142 -10.07 -14.59 7.68
CA LYS A 142 -9.21 -15.72 8.07
C LYS A 142 -8.90 -15.70 9.57
N ALA A 143 -8.65 -14.53 10.15
CA ALA A 143 -8.44 -14.40 11.59
C ALA A 143 -9.67 -14.85 12.39
N GLU A 144 -10.87 -14.52 11.94
CA GLU A 144 -12.12 -14.97 12.55
C GLU A 144 -12.31 -16.48 12.40
N GLN A 145 -12.08 -17.02 11.20
CA GLN A 145 -12.14 -18.46 10.93
C GLN A 145 -11.25 -19.28 11.86
N TYR A 146 -10.05 -18.79 12.13
CA TYR A 146 -9.01 -19.50 12.89
C TYR A 146 -8.71 -18.85 14.25
N ARG A 147 -9.67 -18.09 14.83
CA ARG A 147 -9.46 -17.33 16.07
C ARG A 147 -9.09 -18.17 17.29
N ALA A 148 -9.42 -19.47 17.26
CA ALA A 148 -9.12 -20.41 18.33
C ALA A 148 -7.99 -21.41 17.99
N ALA A 149 -7.44 -21.37 16.77
CA ALA A 149 -6.37 -22.28 16.36
C ALA A 149 -5.07 -21.91 17.07
N ILE A 150 -4.59 -22.74 17.97
CA ILE A 150 -3.39 -22.53 18.78
C ILE A 150 -2.15 -22.82 17.94
N MET A 151 -1.19 -21.90 17.95
CA MET A 151 0.12 -22.05 17.33
C MET A 151 1.24 -21.52 18.25
N PRO A 152 2.49 -21.90 18.01
CA PRO A 152 3.60 -21.24 18.68
C PRO A 152 3.77 -19.81 18.15
N GLY A 153 3.84 -18.84 19.05
CA GLY A 153 4.40 -17.53 18.74
C GLY A 153 5.93 -17.62 18.75
N TYR A 154 6.60 -16.85 17.90
CA TYR A 154 8.05 -16.90 17.70
C TYR A 154 8.71 -15.58 18.08
N THR A 155 9.88 -15.71 18.75
CA THR A 155 10.89 -14.65 18.84
C THR A 155 12.23 -15.27 18.45
N HIS A 156 13.05 -14.56 17.66
CA HIS A 156 14.33 -15.10 17.16
C HIS A 156 14.19 -16.42 16.37
N LEU A 157 13.03 -16.66 15.73
CA LEU A 157 12.63 -17.93 15.12
C LEU A 157 12.63 -19.11 16.11
N GLN A 158 12.64 -18.84 17.42
CA GLN A 158 12.45 -19.84 18.47
C GLN A 158 11.00 -19.79 18.98
N ARG A 159 10.44 -20.95 19.30
CA ARG A 159 9.10 -21.05 19.90
C ARG A 159 9.13 -20.37 21.26
N ALA A 160 8.21 -19.43 21.49
CA ALA A 160 8.24 -18.55 22.65
C ALA A 160 7.03 -18.74 23.57
N GLN A 161 5.86 -18.34 23.13
CA GLN A 161 4.62 -18.43 23.91
C GLN A 161 3.45 -18.89 23.02
N PRO A 162 2.38 -19.50 23.59
CA PRO A 162 1.22 -19.89 22.82
C PRO A 162 0.43 -18.66 22.40
N VAL A 163 0.07 -18.62 21.11
CA VAL A 163 -0.83 -17.62 20.53
C VAL A 163 -1.90 -18.33 19.72
N THR A 164 -2.94 -17.60 19.29
CA THR A 164 -3.84 -18.11 18.26
C THR A 164 -3.43 -17.62 16.88
N PHE A 165 -3.71 -18.40 15.85
CA PHE A 165 -3.46 -18.01 14.47
C PHE A 165 -4.27 -16.76 14.09
N GLY A 166 -5.50 -16.64 14.61
CA GLY A 166 -6.29 -15.42 14.45
C GLY A 166 -5.58 -14.19 15.03
N HIS A 167 -5.01 -14.29 16.22
CA HIS A 167 -4.22 -13.20 16.81
C HIS A 167 -3.01 -12.82 15.95
N TYR A 168 -2.31 -13.81 15.42
CA TYR A 168 -1.17 -13.59 14.55
C TYR A 168 -1.55 -12.84 13.28
N LEU A 169 -2.64 -13.25 12.63
CA LEU A 169 -3.16 -12.58 11.43
C LEU A 169 -3.61 -11.15 11.71
N MET A 170 -4.23 -10.89 12.86
CA MET A 170 -4.64 -9.54 13.25
C MET A 170 -3.48 -8.56 13.36
N ALA A 171 -2.26 -9.02 13.65
CA ALA A 171 -1.08 -8.16 13.65
C ALA A 171 -0.83 -7.54 12.25
N TYR A 172 -1.04 -8.30 11.18
CA TYR A 172 -0.94 -7.82 9.80
C TYR A 172 -2.10 -6.89 9.43
N VAL A 173 -3.30 -7.17 9.91
CA VAL A 173 -4.43 -6.24 9.74
C VAL A 173 -4.09 -4.86 10.34
N MET A 174 -3.51 -4.81 11.56
CA MET A 174 -3.10 -3.55 12.18
C MET A 174 -2.02 -2.80 11.37
N MET A 175 -1.14 -3.51 10.66
CA MET A 175 -0.16 -2.88 9.75
C MET A 175 -0.87 -2.26 8.54
N LEU A 176 -1.77 -3.01 7.88
CA LEU A 176 -2.52 -2.54 6.71
C LEU A 176 -3.40 -1.33 7.03
N LEU A 177 -4.05 -1.31 8.19
CA LEU A 177 -4.85 -0.15 8.62
C LEU A 177 -3.99 1.12 8.77
N ARG A 178 -2.78 0.99 9.36
CA ARG A 178 -1.83 2.12 9.44
C ARG A 178 -1.33 2.58 8.07
N ASP A 179 -1.21 1.65 7.10
CA ASP A 179 -0.81 2.01 5.74
C ASP A 179 -1.91 2.79 5.01
N ALA A 180 -3.17 2.38 5.17
CA ALA A 180 -4.32 3.12 4.64
C ALA A 180 -4.44 4.53 5.25
N ASP A 181 -4.13 4.70 6.54
CA ASP A 181 -4.14 5.98 7.24
C ASP A 181 -3.04 6.92 6.72
N ARG A 182 -1.80 6.43 6.54
CA ARG A 182 -0.72 7.19 5.92
C ARG A 182 -1.09 7.70 4.53
N LEU A 183 -1.63 6.82 3.69
CA LEU A 183 -2.09 7.19 2.35
C LEU A 183 -3.20 8.25 2.38
N SER A 184 -4.10 8.20 3.38
CA SER A 184 -5.11 9.25 3.60
C SER A 184 -4.46 10.59 3.91
N ASP A 185 -3.45 10.60 4.75
CA ASP A 185 -2.70 11.80 5.11
C ASP A 185 -1.88 12.35 3.95
N CYS A 186 -1.23 11.50 3.16
CA CYS A 186 -0.54 11.88 1.92
C CYS A 186 -1.53 12.54 0.95
N ARG A 187 -2.69 11.91 0.72
CA ARG A 187 -3.76 12.45 -0.13
C ARG A 187 -4.22 13.85 0.30
N LYS A 188 -4.37 14.07 1.59
CA LYS A 188 -4.75 15.36 2.14
C LYS A 188 -3.69 16.43 1.89
N ARG A 189 -2.41 16.11 2.08
CA ARG A 189 -1.31 17.06 1.83
C ARG A 189 -1.16 17.42 0.37
N MET A 190 -1.33 16.46 -0.57
CA MET A 190 -1.27 16.75 -2.01
C MET A 190 -2.48 17.49 -2.55
N ASN A 191 -3.59 17.59 -1.81
CA ASN A 191 -4.86 18.13 -2.30
C ASN A 191 -4.90 19.67 -2.36
N LEU A 192 -3.83 20.26 -2.91
CA LEU A 192 -3.73 21.70 -3.20
C LEU A 192 -3.45 21.91 -4.69
N SER A 193 -4.25 22.75 -5.34
CA SER A 193 -4.15 23.01 -6.78
C SER A 193 -2.96 23.91 -7.11
N PRO A 194 -2.06 23.50 -8.02
CA PRO A 194 -0.97 24.34 -8.53
C PRO A 194 -1.40 25.22 -9.69
N ILE A 195 -2.58 24.98 -10.32
CA ILE A 195 -2.97 25.68 -11.54
C ILE A 195 -3.05 27.18 -11.31
N GLY A 196 -2.62 27.95 -12.31
CA GLY A 196 -2.47 29.40 -12.20
C GLY A 196 -1.14 29.86 -11.57
N CYS A 197 -0.26 28.93 -11.16
CA CYS A 197 1.14 29.24 -10.88
C CYS A 197 1.91 29.59 -12.17
N CYS A 198 1.37 29.19 -13.31
CA CYS A 198 1.97 29.33 -14.64
C CYS A 198 3.38 28.73 -14.71
N ALA A 199 4.32 29.41 -15.36
CA ALA A 199 5.69 28.93 -15.44
C ALA A 199 6.39 28.92 -14.05
N LEU A 200 6.17 29.98 -13.24
CA LEU A 200 6.73 30.16 -11.90
C LEU A 200 6.26 31.43 -11.16
N ALA A 201 5.76 32.44 -11.88
CA ALA A 201 5.50 33.77 -11.33
C ALA A 201 4.01 34.16 -11.32
N GLY A 202 3.11 33.22 -11.62
CA GLY A 202 1.69 33.52 -11.81
C GLY A 202 1.44 34.19 -13.16
N THR A 203 0.33 34.91 -13.27
CA THR A 203 -0.15 35.53 -14.51
C THR A 203 -0.60 36.96 -14.30
N THR A 204 -0.59 37.75 -15.38
CA THR A 204 -1.16 39.09 -15.39
C THR A 204 -2.67 39.12 -15.65
N TYR A 205 -3.27 38.00 -15.99
CA TYR A 205 -4.72 37.87 -16.16
C TYR A 205 -5.42 37.81 -14.79
N ALA A 206 -6.63 38.38 -14.72
CA ALA A 206 -7.47 38.32 -13.52
C ALA A 206 -8.17 36.94 -13.44
N THR A 207 -7.42 35.90 -13.16
CA THR A 207 -7.93 34.52 -13.02
C THR A 207 -8.42 34.24 -11.59
N ASP A 208 -9.40 33.34 -11.46
CA ASP A 208 -9.88 32.84 -10.17
C ASP A 208 -9.38 31.40 -9.92
N ARG A 209 -8.20 31.28 -9.33
CA ARG A 209 -7.58 30.00 -8.98
C ARG A 209 -8.39 29.19 -7.96
N ARG A 210 -9.18 29.86 -7.09
CA ARG A 210 -9.99 29.18 -6.08
C ARG A 210 -11.21 28.50 -6.70
N PHE A 211 -11.87 29.18 -7.62
CA PHE A 211 -12.96 28.60 -8.40
C PHE A 211 -12.49 27.34 -9.18
N GLU A 212 -11.33 27.43 -9.79
CA GLU A 212 -10.75 26.31 -10.54
C GLU A 212 -10.38 25.13 -9.63
N ALA A 213 -9.79 25.42 -8.46
CA ALA A 213 -9.48 24.40 -7.45
C ALA A 213 -10.75 23.71 -6.92
N GLU A 214 -11.82 24.47 -6.63
CA GLU A 214 -13.10 23.93 -6.18
C GLU A 214 -13.74 23.02 -7.23
N LYS A 215 -13.75 23.43 -8.51
CA LYS A 215 -14.26 22.60 -9.61
C LYS A 215 -13.51 21.26 -9.76
N LEU A 216 -12.24 21.23 -9.39
CA LEU A 216 -11.37 20.04 -9.46
C LEU A 216 -11.34 19.25 -8.14
N GLY A 217 -12.11 19.67 -7.12
CA GLY A 217 -12.20 19.00 -5.83
C GLY A 217 -10.91 19.08 -5.00
N PHE A 218 -10.16 20.18 -5.14
CA PHE A 218 -9.04 20.50 -4.25
C PHE A 218 -9.52 21.27 -3.01
N ASP A 219 -8.83 21.06 -1.88
CA ASP A 219 -9.12 21.76 -0.62
C ASP A 219 -8.64 23.23 -0.64
N GLY A 220 -7.80 23.60 -1.61
CA GLY A 220 -7.26 24.94 -1.76
C GLY A 220 -6.26 25.05 -2.90
N ILE A 221 -5.43 26.08 -2.84
CA ILE A 221 -4.43 26.39 -3.85
C ILE A 221 -3.02 26.39 -3.26
N CYS A 222 -2.01 26.07 -4.06
CA CYS A 222 -0.60 26.32 -3.70
C CYS A 222 -0.39 27.83 -3.57
N LEU A 223 0.07 28.29 -2.40
CA LEU A 223 0.14 29.73 -2.07
C LEU A 223 1.34 30.44 -2.71
N ASN A 224 2.40 29.70 -3.01
CA ASN A 224 3.59 30.22 -3.69
C ASN A 224 3.70 29.58 -5.08
N SER A 225 3.79 30.39 -6.13
CA SER A 225 3.81 29.90 -7.50
C SER A 225 5.13 29.22 -7.90
N LEU A 226 6.26 29.59 -7.29
CA LEU A 226 7.53 28.89 -7.49
C LEU A 226 7.48 27.48 -6.89
N ASP A 227 6.95 27.36 -5.69
CA ASP A 227 6.75 26.10 -4.99
C ASP A 227 5.73 25.21 -5.71
N GLY A 228 4.59 25.77 -6.13
CA GLY A 228 3.51 25.00 -6.74
C GLY A 228 3.89 24.26 -8.03
N VAL A 229 4.88 24.77 -8.80
CA VAL A 229 5.38 24.09 -10.02
C VAL A 229 6.63 23.23 -9.74
N SER A 230 7.32 23.46 -8.61
CA SER A 230 8.56 22.77 -8.21
C SER A 230 8.32 21.57 -7.30
N ASP A 231 7.24 21.58 -6.52
CA ASP A 231 6.95 20.57 -5.51
C ASP A 231 6.73 19.19 -6.13
N ARG A 232 7.47 18.21 -5.59
CA ARG A 232 7.31 16.77 -5.80
C ARG A 232 7.31 15.99 -4.49
N ASP A 233 7.19 16.68 -3.36
CA ASP A 233 7.13 16.04 -2.04
C ASP A 233 5.99 15.04 -2.00
N PHE A 234 4.85 15.36 -2.61
CA PHE A 234 3.69 14.45 -2.67
C PHE A 234 3.97 13.15 -3.44
N CYS A 235 4.85 13.15 -4.43
CA CYS A 235 5.29 11.93 -5.12
C CYS A 235 6.24 11.12 -4.22
N ILE A 236 7.19 11.78 -3.57
CA ILE A 236 8.16 11.15 -2.66
C ILE A 236 7.43 10.55 -1.46
N GLU A 237 6.51 11.29 -0.85
CA GLU A 237 5.68 10.83 0.27
C GLU A 237 4.87 9.60 -0.13
N LEU A 238 4.19 9.65 -1.28
CA LEU A 238 3.41 8.52 -1.78
C LEU A 238 4.29 7.27 -1.95
N ILE A 239 5.43 7.38 -2.65
CA ILE A 239 6.31 6.20 -2.84
C ILE A 239 6.86 5.72 -1.49
N SER A 240 7.12 6.61 -0.53
CA SER A 240 7.56 6.25 0.82
C SER A 240 6.50 5.43 1.56
N ASP A 241 5.22 5.83 1.49
CA ASP A 241 4.11 5.10 2.08
C ASP A 241 3.90 3.73 1.39
N LEU A 242 4.04 3.70 0.06
CA LEU A 242 4.02 2.47 -0.72
C LEU A 242 5.19 1.54 -0.38
N ALA A 243 6.36 2.07 -0.13
CA ALA A 243 7.52 1.30 0.32
C ALA A 243 7.30 0.67 1.71
N LEU A 244 6.63 1.38 2.63
CA LEU A 244 6.21 0.82 3.93
C LEU A 244 5.17 -0.30 3.75
N THR A 245 4.18 -0.10 2.90
CA THR A 245 3.19 -1.13 2.56
C THR A 245 3.87 -2.38 2.01
N MET A 246 4.80 -2.22 1.06
CA MET A 246 5.56 -3.35 0.51
C MET A 246 6.45 -4.03 1.55
N MET A 247 7.02 -3.29 2.49
CA MET A 247 7.78 -3.87 3.61
C MET A 247 6.89 -4.76 4.48
N HIS A 248 5.65 -4.34 4.78
CA HIS A 248 4.69 -5.16 5.52
C HIS A 248 4.30 -6.41 4.72
N LEU A 249 4.01 -6.28 3.43
CA LEU A 249 3.72 -7.42 2.55
C LEU A 249 4.93 -8.38 2.43
N SER A 250 6.15 -7.85 2.38
CA SER A 250 7.38 -8.66 2.36
C SER A 250 7.54 -9.49 3.63
N ARG A 251 7.28 -8.91 4.80
CA ARG A 251 7.28 -9.64 6.07
C ARG A 251 6.21 -10.72 6.11
N PHE A 252 5.01 -10.40 5.64
CA PHE A 252 3.92 -11.36 5.58
C PHE A 252 4.23 -12.49 4.57
N SER A 253 4.86 -12.15 3.43
CA SER A 253 5.37 -13.14 2.47
C SER A 253 6.33 -14.14 3.11
N GLU A 254 7.27 -13.66 3.91
CA GLU A 254 8.23 -14.53 4.61
C GLU A 254 7.53 -15.52 5.55
N GLU A 255 6.54 -15.06 6.33
CA GLU A 255 5.74 -15.91 7.19
C GLU A 255 4.96 -16.98 6.38
N ILE A 256 4.33 -16.57 5.27
CA ILE A 256 3.60 -17.49 4.39
C ILE A 256 4.53 -18.55 3.81
N ILE A 257 5.73 -18.16 3.37
CA ILE A 257 6.75 -19.08 2.82
C ILE A 257 7.18 -20.09 3.91
N LEU A 258 7.47 -19.61 5.10
CA LEU A 258 7.82 -20.47 6.23
C LEU A 258 6.67 -21.41 6.58
N TRP A 259 5.46 -20.89 6.76
CA TRP A 259 4.29 -21.68 7.17
C TRP A 259 3.87 -22.72 6.13
N SER A 260 4.07 -22.46 4.84
CA SER A 260 3.75 -23.40 3.76
C SER A 260 4.85 -24.42 3.47
N SER A 261 6.04 -24.31 4.10
CA SER A 261 7.13 -25.27 3.94
C SER A 261 6.78 -26.64 4.55
N TRP A 262 7.45 -27.70 4.10
CA TRP A 262 7.30 -29.04 4.67
C TRP A 262 7.64 -29.12 6.16
N GLU A 263 8.60 -28.31 6.59
CA GLU A 263 9.09 -28.28 7.97
C GLU A 263 8.07 -27.69 8.93
N PHE A 264 7.36 -26.62 8.52
CA PHE A 264 6.31 -26.00 9.32
C PHE A 264 4.94 -26.61 9.06
N HIS A 265 4.54 -26.65 7.81
CA HIS A 265 3.23 -27.15 7.35
C HIS A 265 2.05 -26.63 8.20
N PHE A 266 2.06 -25.32 8.46
CA PHE A 266 1.00 -24.64 9.21
C PHE A 266 -0.13 -24.17 8.33
N ILE A 267 0.15 -23.96 7.04
CA ILE A 267 -0.84 -23.55 6.03
C ILE A 267 -0.64 -24.33 4.73
N GLU A 268 -1.72 -24.36 3.96
CA GLU A 268 -1.72 -24.78 2.56
C GLU A 268 -2.26 -23.64 1.69
N LEU A 269 -1.49 -23.26 0.67
CA LEU A 269 -1.91 -22.31 -0.34
C LEU A 269 -2.73 -23.04 -1.43
N SER A 270 -3.69 -22.32 -2.02
CA SER A 270 -4.44 -22.83 -3.16
C SER A 270 -3.54 -23.05 -4.38
N ASP A 271 -3.89 -24.05 -5.20
CA ASP A 271 -3.21 -24.31 -6.48
C ASP A 271 -3.27 -23.10 -7.43
N SER A 272 -4.26 -22.23 -7.29
CA SER A 272 -4.39 -21.00 -8.06
C SER A 272 -3.30 -19.95 -7.76
N PHE A 273 -2.61 -20.07 -6.63
CA PHE A 273 -1.57 -19.12 -6.17
C PHE A 273 -0.22 -19.79 -5.89
N THR A 274 0.00 -20.95 -6.48
CA THR A 274 1.23 -21.72 -6.35
C THR A 274 1.64 -22.26 -7.72
N THR A 275 2.89 -22.65 -7.86
CA THR A 275 3.36 -23.38 -9.04
C THR A 275 3.94 -24.73 -8.66
N GLY A 276 3.85 -25.67 -9.60
CA GLY A 276 4.49 -26.99 -9.45
C GLY A 276 5.92 -26.98 -10.01
N SER A 277 6.50 -28.16 -10.05
CA SER A 277 7.79 -28.40 -10.70
C SER A 277 7.59 -29.31 -11.90
N SER A 278 8.26 -29.00 -13.01
CA SER A 278 8.23 -29.86 -14.22
C SER A 278 8.92 -31.22 -14.05
N ILE A 279 9.71 -31.37 -12.97
CA ILE A 279 10.51 -32.59 -12.72
C ILE A 279 10.19 -33.24 -11.36
N MET A 280 9.64 -32.47 -10.41
CA MET A 280 9.33 -32.93 -9.05
C MET A 280 7.81 -32.87 -8.82
N PRO A 281 7.05 -33.95 -9.03
CA PRO A 281 5.58 -33.91 -9.03
C PRO A 281 4.97 -33.60 -7.66
N GLN A 282 5.70 -33.77 -6.58
CA GLN A 282 5.26 -33.47 -5.21
C GLN A 282 5.46 -31.99 -4.82
N LYS A 283 6.21 -31.21 -5.62
CA LYS A 283 6.62 -29.85 -5.26
C LYS A 283 5.54 -28.83 -5.54
N LYS A 284 5.23 -28.00 -4.55
CA LYS A 284 4.29 -26.89 -4.62
C LYS A 284 4.98 -25.64 -4.06
N ASN A 285 5.21 -24.64 -4.90
CA ASN A 285 6.03 -23.48 -4.58
C ASN A 285 5.15 -22.29 -4.22
N PRO A 286 5.47 -21.50 -3.19
CA PRO A 286 4.78 -20.27 -2.81
C PRO A 286 5.26 -19.07 -3.65
N ASP A 287 5.34 -19.23 -5.01
CA ASP A 287 5.97 -18.24 -5.89
C ASP A 287 5.34 -16.84 -5.78
N MET A 288 4.04 -16.76 -5.52
CA MET A 288 3.36 -15.47 -5.40
C MET A 288 3.89 -14.68 -4.20
N ALA A 289 4.08 -15.35 -3.07
CA ALA A 289 4.67 -14.72 -1.88
C ALA A 289 6.14 -14.34 -2.14
N GLU A 290 6.91 -15.20 -2.81
CA GLU A 290 8.31 -14.90 -3.17
C GLU A 290 8.41 -13.69 -4.10
N LEU A 291 7.55 -13.60 -5.12
CA LEU A 291 7.53 -12.48 -6.06
C LEU A 291 7.15 -11.16 -5.36
N VAL A 292 6.18 -11.16 -4.45
CA VAL A 292 5.83 -9.96 -3.69
C VAL A 292 7.01 -9.52 -2.81
N ARG A 293 7.67 -10.45 -2.13
CA ARG A 293 8.90 -10.19 -1.37
C ARG A 293 9.99 -9.57 -2.26
N GLY A 294 10.20 -10.11 -3.47
CA GLY A 294 11.17 -9.59 -4.43
C GLY A 294 10.82 -8.20 -4.97
N LYS A 295 9.53 -7.95 -5.28
CA LYS A 295 9.04 -6.66 -5.81
C LYS A 295 9.17 -5.50 -4.80
N THR A 296 9.32 -5.78 -3.53
CA THR A 296 9.60 -4.77 -2.51
C THR A 296 10.86 -3.97 -2.83
N GLY A 297 11.92 -4.63 -3.30
CA GLY A 297 13.15 -3.96 -3.72
C GLY A 297 12.96 -3.01 -4.90
N ARG A 298 11.99 -3.29 -5.81
CA ARG A 298 11.66 -2.41 -6.93
C ARG A 298 11.09 -1.08 -6.43
N VAL A 299 10.10 -1.09 -5.55
CA VAL A 299 9.49 0.13 -4.99
C VAL A 299 10.50 0.93 -4.15
N TYR A 300 11.43 0.26 -3.46
CA TYR A 300 12.55 0.95 -2.79
C TYR A 300 13.48 1.65 -3.79
N GLY A 301 13.70 1.02 -4.95
CA GLY A 301 14.45 1.61 -6.05
C GLY A 301 13.78 2.88 -6.58
N ASP A 302 12.46 2.87 -6.78
CA ASP A 302 11.68 4.02 -7.24
C ASP A 302 11.77 5.19 -6.26
N LEU A 303 11.66 4.93 -4.95
CA LEU A 303 11.84 5.96 -3.92
C LEU A 303 13.23 6.58 -3.98
N THR A 304 14.26 5.74 -4.08
CA THR A 304 15.65 6.21 -4.13
C THR A 304 15.92 6.99 -5.41
N ALA A 305 15.38 6.56 -6.56
CA ALA A 305 15.49 7.25 -7.82
C ALA A 305 14.90 8.66 -7.75
N LEU A 306 13.66 8.80 -7.24
CA LEU A 306 13.00 10.11 -7.17
C LEU A 306 13.68 11.05 -6.16
N LEU A 307 14.09 10.56 -4.99
CA LEU A 307 14.90 11.34 -4.04
C LEU A 307 16.20 11.83 -4.67
N THR A 308 16.83 10.99 -5.49
CA THR A 308 18.09 11.33 -6.18
C THR A 308 17.86 12.34 -7.29
N THR A 309 16.77 12.22 -8.03
CA THR A 309 16.38 13.19 -9.07
C THR A 309 16.14 14.57 -8.48
N MET A 310 15.38 14.65 -7.39
CA MET A 310 14.97 15.92 -6.79
C MET A 310 16.09 16.65 -6.01
N LYS A 311 17.11 15.92 -5.53
CA LYS A 311 18.19 16.56 -4.77
C LYS A 311 18.89 17.64 -5.58
N ALA A 312 19.14 18.77 -4.95
CA ALA A 312 19.92 19.89 -5.49
C ALA A 312 19.35 20.53 -6.79
N LEU A 313 18.10 20.24 -7.18
CA LEU A 313 17.46 20.97 -8.27
C LEU A 313 17.16 22.41 -7.82
N PRO A 314 17.47 23.42 -8.65
CA PRO A 314 17.02 24.77 -8.37
C PRO A 314 15.51 24.91 -8.59
N LEU A 315 14.89 25.92 -7.97
CA LEU A 315 13.51 26.31 -8.28
C LEU A 315 13.46 26.85 -9.72
N ALA A 316 12.39 26.79 -10.47
CA ALA A 316 11.11 26.21 -10.24
C ALA A 316 10.99 24.81 -10.90
N TYR A 317 10.90 24.73 -12.24
CA TYR A 317 10.88 23.50 -13.02
C TYR A 317 12.18 23.30 -13.79
N ASN A 318 12.71 22.10 -13.73
CA ASN A 318 13.81 21.61 -14.55
C ASN A 318 13.38 20.30 -15.23
N LYS A 319 13.90 20.03 -16.42
CA LYS A 319 13.49 18.84 -17.21
C LYS A 319 13.76 17.51 -16.48
N ASP A 320 14.69 17.49 -15.53
CA ASP A 320 14.93 16.38 -14.59
C ASP A 320 13.64 15.88 -13.94
N MET A 321 12.69 16.78 -13.65
CA MET A 321 11.41 16.44 -13.04
C MET A 321 10.49 15.60 -13.96
N GLN A 322 10.84 15.38 -15.24
CA GLN A 322 10.12 14.45 -16.10
C GLN A 322 10.24 13.01 -15.61
N GLU A 323 11.36 12.68 -14.93
CA GLU A 323 11.65 11.38 -14.34
C GLU A 323 10.76 11.04 -13.11
N ASP A 324 9.96 12.00 -12.62
CA ASP A 324 9.06 11.80 -11.49
C ASP A 324 7.97 10.75 -11.80
N LYS A 325 7.50 10.73 -13.05
CA LYS A 325 6.31 9.96 -13.46
C LYS A 325 6.57 8.47 -13.53
N GLU A 326 7.67 8.06 -14.17
CA GLU A 326 7.96 6.64 -14.34
C GLU A 326 8.12 5.94 -12.99
N ALA A 327 8.87 6.54 -12.06
CA ALA A 327 9.06 6.00 -10.72
C ALA A 327 7.74 5.88 -9.94
N VAL A 328 6.93 6.95 -9.91
CA VAL A 328 5.68 6.93 -9.12
C VAL A 328 4.61 6.03 -9.75
N PHE A 329 4.53 5.98 -11.06
CA PHE A 329 3.60 5.11 -11.77
C PHE A 329 3.95 3.63 -11.58
N ASP A 330 5.24 3.30 -11.68
CA ASP A 330 5.72 1.94 -11.46
C ASP A 330 5.46 1.46 -10.03
N ALA A 331 5.74 2.31 -9.04
CA ALA A 331 5.46 2.02 -7.64
C ALA A 331 3.96 1.75 -7.41
N CYS A 332 3.06 2.63 -7.92
CA CYS A 332 1.62 2.45 -7.80
C CYS A 332 1.14 1.15 -8.46
N ASP A 333 1.56 0.89 -9.70
CA ASP A 333 1.15 -0.31 -10.45
C ASP A 333 1.68 -1.59 -9.80
N THR A 334 2.90 -1.57 -9.28
CA THR A 334 3.51 -2.70 -8.57
C THR A 334 2.77 -3.01 -7.29
N VAL A 335 2.46 -2.00 -6.47
CA VAL A 335 1.76 -2.19 -5.19
C VAL A 335 0.33 -2.68 -5.40
N LYS A 336 -0.41 -2.09 -6.35
CA LYS A 336 -1.78 -2.57 -6.68
C LYS A 336 -1.80 -4.05 -7.03
N LYS A 337 -0.89 -4.49 -7.91
CA LYS A 337 -0.78 -5.90 -8.29
C LYS A 337 -0.40 -6.81 -7.11
N CYS A 338 0.49 -6.35 -6.23
CA CYS A 338 0.88 -7.11 -5.05
C CYS A 338 -0.28 -7.26 -4.07
N LEU A 339 -1.07 -6.21 -3.85
CA LEU A 339 -2.25 -6.25 -3.00
C LEU A 339 -3.32 -7.22 -3.55
N ASP A 340 -3.61 -7.18 -4.85
CA ASP A 340 -4.57 -8.09 -5.49
C ASP A 340 -4.15 -9.56 -5.37
N ILE A 341 -2.87 -9.86 -5.60
CA ILE A 341 -2.33 -11.21 -5.43
C ILE A 341 -2.40 -11.67 -3.98
N PHE A 342 -2.08 -10.79 -3.03
CA PHE A 342 -2.14 -11.12 -1.61
C PHE A 342 -3.57 -11.38 -1.15
N GLU A 343 -4.53 -10.56 -1.55
CA GLU A 343 -5.95 -10.77 -1.24
C GLU A 343 -6.41 -12.16 -1.69
N GLY A 344 -6.17 -12.52 -2.95
CA GLY A 344 -6.57 -13.81 -3.49
C GLY A 344 -5.85 -14.98 -2.81
N MET A 345 -4.55 -14.85 -2.56
CA MET A 345 -3.74 -15.88 -1.88
C MET A 345 -4.22 -16.12 -0.45
N ILE A 346 -4.42 -15.07 0.35
CA ILE A 346 -4.92 -15.17 1.72
C ILE A 346 -6.38 -15.66 1.72
N GLY A 347 -7.23 -15.12 0.87
CA GLY A 347 -8.64 -15.50 0.79
C GLY A 347 -8.86 -16.99 0.55
N THR A 348 -7.93 -17.64 -0.17
CA THR A 348 -8.00 -19.08 -0.53
C THR A 348 -7.11 -19.98 0.33
N MET A 349 -6.28 -19.41 1.20
CA MET A 349 -5.38 -20.15 2.11
C MET A 349 -6.17 -20.98 3.14
N ASN A 350 -5.69 -22.19 3.44
CA ASN A 350 -6.19 -23.03 4.53
C ASN A 350 -5.11 -23.18 5.60
N ALA A 351 -5.51 -23.12 6.87
CA ALA A 351 -4.62 -23.44 7.97
C ALA A 351 -4.70 -24.92 8.31
N CYS A 352 -3.63 -25.45 8.92
CA CYS A 352 -3.49 -26.79 9.45
C CYS A 352 -3.40 -26.76 11.00
N PRO A 353 -4.52 -26.55 11.73
CA PRO A 353 -4.49 -26.32 13.18
C PRO A 353 -3.82 -27.45 13.97
N GLU A 354 -3.96 -28.71 13.51
CA GLU A 354 -3.35 -29.86 14.19
C GLU A 354 -1.83 -29.79 14.18
N ASN A 355 -1.22 -29.36 13.05
CA ASN A 355 0.23 -29.19 12.96
C ASN A 355 0.71 -28.04 13.83
N MET A 356 -0.05 -26.93 13.84
CA MET A 356 0.21 -25.78 14.71
C MET A 356 0.17 -26.18 16.19
N LYS A 357 -0.90 -26.90 16.62
CA LYS A 357 -1.07 -27.36 18.00
C LYS A 357 0.06 -28.31 18.41
N LYS A 358 0.41 -29.28 17.55
CA LYS A 358 1.52 -30.20 17.78
C LYS A 358 2.86 -29.47 17.94
N ALA A 359 3.12 -28.46 17.11
CA ALA A 359 4.32 -27.64 17.23
C ALA A 359 4.32 -26.83 18.54
N ALA A 360 3.17 -26.37 19.01
CA ALA A 360 3.03 -25.68 20.27
C ALA A 360 3.38 -26.59 21.46
N GLN A 361 2.85 -27.81 21.50
CA GLN A 361 3.10 -28.80 22.58
C GLN A 361 4.58 -29.15 22.71
N THR A 362 5.24 -29.44 21.60
CA THR A 362 6.65 -29.86 21.60
C THR A 362 7.66 -28.74 21.85
N GLY A 363 7.20 -27.51 22.05
CA GLY A 363 8.05 -26.32 22.24
C GLY A 363 8.17 -25.83 23.66
N PHE A 364 7.51 -26.48 24.63
CA PHE A 364 7.44 -26.03 26.02
C PHE A 364 7.04 -24.59 26.22
N ILE A 365 6.20 -24.08 25.30
CA ILE A 365 5.81 -22.68 25.26
C ILE A 365 4.86 -22.27 26.40
N ASN A 366 4.35 -23.26 27.13
CA ASN A 366 3.57 -23.16 28.35
C ASN A 366 4.45 -23.19 29.64
N ALA A 367 5.77 -23.22 29.51
CA ALA A 367 6.68 -23.20 30.67
C ALA A 367 6.58 -21.92 31.52
N THR A 368 6.24 -20.77 30.87
CA THR A 368 5.96 -19.53 31.59
C THR A 368 4.70 -19.67 32.44
N ASP A 369 3.67 -20.34 31.92
CA ASP A 369 2.41 -20.58 32.64
C ASP A 369 2.63 -21.48 33.87
N LEU A 370 3.54 -22.47 33.82
CA LEU A 370 3.98 -23.24 34.97
C LEU A 370 4.66 -22.32 36.00
N ALA A 371 5.52 -21.40 35.57
CA ALA A 371 6.17 -20.47 36.49
C ALA A 371 5.15 -19.54 37.16
N ASP A 372 4.20 -19.02 36.40
CA ASP A 372 3.12 -18.15 36.88
C ASP A 372 2.19 -18.89 37.85
N TYR A 373 1.89 -20.18 37.58
CA TYR A 373 1.18 -21.06 38.49
C TYR A 373 1.89 -21.17 39.86
N LEU A 374 3.20 -21.40 39.87
CA LEU A 374 3.98 -21.46 41.07
C LEU A 374 4.06 -20.12 41.81
N VAL A 375 4.08 -19.03 41.11
CA VAL A 375 3.95 -17.67 41.71
C VAL A 375 2.60 -17.52 42.41
N GLY A 376 1.52 -17.98 41.76
CA GLY A 376 0.17 -18.02 42.34
C GLY A 376 0.10 -18.90 43.64
N LYS A 377 0.97 -19.90 43.77
CA LYS A 377 1.14 -20.69 44.99
C LYS A 377 2.02 -20.03 46.06
N GLY A 378 2.52 -18.82 45.80
CA GLY A 378 3.28 -18.00 46.77
C GLY A 378 4.78 -18.01 46.58
N LEU A 379 5.33 -18.63 45.54
CA LEU A 379 6.78 -18.60 45.29
C LEU A 379 7.19 -17.26 44.65
N PRO A 380 8.38 -16.73 44.99
CA PRO A 380 8.97 -15.65 44.24
C PRO A 380 9.22 -16.05 42.77
N PHE A 381 8.98 -15.15 41.83
CA PHE A 381 9.12 -15.45 40.41
C PHE A 381 10.45 -16.08 40.00
N ARG A 382 11.58 -15.62 40.57
CA ARG A 382 12.91 -16.20 40.28
C ARG A 382 13.05 -17.66 40.70
N THR A 383 12.40 -18.05 41.82
CA THR A 383 12.34 -19.42 42.27
C THR A 383 11.43 -20.27 41.37
N ALA A 384 10.24 -19.76 41.07
CA ALA A 384 9.30 -20.41 40.16
C ALA A 384 9.89 -20.62 38.76
N TYR A 385 10.58 -19.62 38.21
CA TYR A 385 11.31 -19.70 36.95
C TYR A 385 12.36 -20.80 36.93
N LYS A 386 13.16 -20.91 38.03
CA LYS A 386 14.19 -21.99 38.17
C LYS A 386 13.56 -23.36 38.18
N ILE A 387 12.48 -23.56 38.92
CA ILE A 387 11.74 -24.83 38.99
C ILE A 387 11.16 -25.17 37.61
N SER A 388 10.49 -24.24 36.94
CA SER A 388 9.97 -24.44 35.61
C SER A 388 11.07 -24.84 34.60
N GLY A 389 12.23 -24.18 34.65
CA GLY A 389 13.38 -24.53 33.81
C GLY A 389 13.94 -25.95 34.08
N GLN A 390 13.99 -26.37 35.35
CA GLN A 390 14.38 -27.73 35.72
C GLN A 390 13.37 -28.78 35.24
N THR A 391 12.09 -28.48 35.33
CA THR A 391 10.99 -29.32 34.81
C THR A 391 11.09 -29.49 33.29
N VAL A 392 11.32 -28.41 32.55
CA VAL A 392 11.54 -28.46 31.09
C VAL A 392 12.78 -29.28 30.74
N ALA A 393 13.88 -29.09 31.43
CA ALA A 393 15.10 -29.88 31.20
C ALA A 393 14.85 -31.39 31.38
N TRP A 394 14.12 -31.78 32.44
CA TRP A 394 13.72 -33.15 32.67
C TRP A 394 12.81 -33.69 31.54
N CYS A 395 11.84 -32.85 31.03
CA CYS A 395 10.99 -33.25 29.92
C CYS A 395 11.81 -33.54 28.65
N ILE A 396 12.81 -32.72 28.37
CA ILE A 396 13.69 -32.89 27.19
C ILE A 396 14.45 -34.23 27.32
N GLU A 397 15.03 -34.51 28.48
CA GLU A 397 15.77 -35.76 28.73
C GLU A 397 14.88 -37.00 28.62
N ASN A 398 13.63 -36.91 29.08
CA ASN A 398 12.68 -38.01 29.11
C ASN A 398 11.76 -38.07 27.87
N LYS A 399 11.96 -37.16 26.88
CA LYS A 399 11.17 -37.06 25.63
C LYS A 399 9.64 -36.99 25.88
N THR A 400 9.25 -36.20 26.85
CA THR A 400 7.86 -35.95 27.23
C THR A 400 7.54 -34.45 27.17
N VAL A 401 6.30 -34.09 27.42
CA VAL A 401 5.80 -32.71 27.46
C VAL A 401 5.30 -32.38 28.86
N LEU A 402 5.09 -31.10 29.17
CA LEU A 402 4.64 -30.67 30.49
C LEU A 402 3.28 -31.26 30.87
N GLU A 403 2.39 -31.41 29.93
CA GLU A 403 1.04 -31.95 30.13
C GLU A 403 1.03 -33.43 30.57
N ASP A 404 2.07 -34.18 30.22
CA ASP A 404 2.15 -35.64 30.43
C ASP A 404 3.04 -36.06 31.65
N ILE A 405 3.55 -35.10 32.43
CA ILE A 405 4.38 -35.39 33.60
C ILE A 405 3.51 -35.96 34.70
N PRO A 406 3.85 -37.15 35.31
CA PRO A 406 3.13 -37.66 36.49
C PRO A 406 3.17 -36.68 37.67
N LEU A 407 2.07 -36.57 38.43
CA LEU A 407 1.97 -35.64 39.55
C LEU A 407 3.06 -35.84 40.60
N GLU A 408 3.41 -37.11 40.88
CA GLU A 408 4.48 -37.44 41.78
C GLU A 408 5.81 -36.84 41.34
N LYS A 409 6.06 -36.86 40.04
CA LYS A 409 7.26 -36.25 39.47
C LYS A 409 7.25 -34.73 39.54
N TYR A 410 6.09 -34.10 39.30
CA TYR A 410 5.93 -32.67 39.52
C TYR A 410 6.24 -32.26 40.97
N ARG A 411 5.79 -33.06 41.94
CA ARG A 411 6.04 -32.82 43.39
C ARG A 411 7.51 -32.95 43.78
N GLU A 412 8.32 -33.69 43.04
CA GLU A 412 9.77 -33.71 43.25
C GLU A 412 10.41 -32.33 42.97
N PHE A 413 9.87 -31.56 42.04
CA PHE A 413 10.35 -30.19 41.74
C PHE A 413 9.84 -29.19 42.77
N SER A 414 8.59 -29.32 43.23
CA SER A 414 8.01 -28.52 44.30
C SER A 414 6.80 -29.21 44.94
N GLU A 415 6.79 -29.34 46.26
CA GLU A 415 5.67 -29.90 47.03
C GLU A 415 4.37 -29.03 46.90
N LEU A 416 4.48 -27.79 46.46
CA LEU A 416 3.34 -26.91 46.22
C LEU A 416 2.53 -27.28 44.97
N ILE A 417 3.04 -28.17 44.12
CA ILE A 417 2.36 -28.56 42.89
C ILE A 417 1.25 -29.60 43.23
N GLY A 418 0.02 -29.21 42.91
CA GLY A 418 -1.17 -30.04 43.00
C GLY A 418 -1.65 -30.53 41.65
N GLU A 419 -2.79 -31.26 41.62
CA GLU A 419 -3.46 -31.71 40.38
C GLU A 419 -3.84 -30.56 39.45
N ASP A 420 -4.08 -29.36 39.98
CA ASP A 420 -4.37 -28.16 39.26
C ASP A 420 -3.24 -27.62 38.34
N VAL A 421 -2.06 -28.26 38.41
CA VAL A 421 -0.96 -28.00 37.47
C VAL A 421 -1.35 -28.32 36.02
N TYR A 422 -2.13 -29.38 35.82
CA TYR A 422 -2.55 -29.81 34.49
C TYR A 422 -3.45 -28.75 33.82
N ASP A 423 -4.33 -28.08 34.58
CA ASP A 423 -5.09 -26.93 34.12
C ASP A 423 -4.19 -25.72 33.84
N ALA A 424 -3.10 -25.59 34.56
CA ALA A 424 -2.19 -24.45 34.38
C ALA A 424 -1.30 -24.58 33.14
N VAL A 425 -0.91 -25.82 32.76
CA VAL A 425 -0.04 -26.08 31.59
C VAL A 425 -0.81 -26.46 30.34
N ASP A 426 -2.12 -26.69 30.44
CA ASP A 426 -2.96 -26.91 29.25
C ASP A 426 -2.91 -25.73 28.31
N LEU A 427 -2.62 -25.95 27.02
CA LEU A 427 -2.42 -24.88 26.04
C LEU A 427 -3.68 -24.05 25.78
N GLU A 428 -4.87 -24.65 25.84
CA GLU A 428 -6.14 -23.94 25.65
C GLU A 428 -6.38 -22.99 26.84
N ASN A 429 -6.10 -23.46 28.05
CA ASN A 429 -6.15 -22.64 29.26
C ASN A 429 -5.07 -21.54 29.25
N CYS A 430 -3.85 -21.85 28.83
CA CYS A 430 -2.79 -20.85 28.66
C CYS A 430 -3.20 -19.69 27.75
N VAL A 431 -3.81 -19.99 26.61
CA VAL A 431 -4.32 -18.98 25.69
C VAL A 431 -5.52 -18.24 26.28
N SER A 432 -6.51 -18.97 26.84
CA SER A 432 -7.76 -18.36 27.34
C SER A 432 -7.54 -17.39 28.50
N ARG A 433 -6.50 -17.62 29.32
CA ARG A 433 -6.11 -16.75 30.46
C ARG A 433 -5.40 -15.47 30.05
N ARG A 434 -4.93 -15.34 28.79
CA ARG A 434 -4.32 -14.12 28.27
C ARG A 434 -5.37 -13.13 27.85
N ILE A 435 -6.03 -12.50 28.86
CA ILE A 435 -7.22 -11.65 28.70
C ILE A 435 -6.91 -10.16 28.66
N SER A 436 -5.67 -9.75 28.85
CA SER A 436 -5.27 -8.36 28.76
C SER A 436 -5.67 -7.78 27.38
N GLU A 437 -5.92 -6.49 27.34
CA GLU A 437 -6.32 -5.81 26.12
C GLU A 437 -5.24 -5.99 25.04
N GLY A 438 -5.64 -6.38 23.82
CA GLY A 438 -4.71 -6.68 22.73
C GLY A 438 -4.05 -8.07 22.81
N ALA A 439 -4.33 -8.91 23.81
CA ALA A 439 -3.75 -10.24 23.94
C ALA A 439 -4.42 -11.29 23.03
N THR A 440 -4.00 -12.56 23.18
CA THR A 440 -4.30 -13.64 22.24
C THR A 440 -5.54 -14.49 22.58
N SER A 441 -6.21 -14.26 23.73
CA SER A 441 -7.43 -15.00 24.02
C SER A 441 -8.51 -14.78 22.95
N VAL A 442 -9.35 -15.78 22.72
CA VAL A 442 -10.43 -15.70 21.70
C VAL A 442 -11.25 -14.42 21.84
N GLY A 443 -11.69 -14.10 23.07
CA GLY A 443 -12.47 -12.87 23.30
C GLY A 443 -11.69 -11.57 23.04
N SER A 444 -10.34 -11.58 23.21
CA SER A 444 -9.50 -10.43 22.84
C SER A 444 -9.36 -10.31 21.31
N VAL A 445 -9.21 -11.43 20.62
CA VAL A 445 -9.15 -11.47 19.15
C VAL A 445 -10.48 -11.01 18.53
N GLU A 446 -11.61 -11.43 19.08
CA GLU A 446 -12.95 -10.99 18.62
C GLU A 446 -13.14 -9.47 18.75
N ARG A 447 -12.63 -8.86 19.82
CA ARG A 447 -12.62 -7.38 19.93
C ARG A 447 -11.73 -6.72 18.87
N GLN A 448 -10.52 -7.27 18.61
CA GLN A 448 -9.62 -6.77 17.57
C GLN A 448 -10.29 -6.87 16.19
N ILE A 449 -10.98 -7.96 15.89
CA ILE A 449 -11.74 -8.17 14.65
C ILE A 449 -12.85 -7.12 14.51
N ALA A 450 -13.63 -6.87 15.57
CA ALA A 450 -14.71 -5.89 15.54
C ALA A 450 -14.20 -4.46 15.25
N GLU A 451 -13.12 -4.04 15.92
CA GLU A 451 -12.49 -2.74 15.67
C GLU A 451 -11.90 -2.64 14.26
N ALA A 452 -11.25 -3.69 13.77
CA ALA A 452 -10.71 -3.73 12.42
C ALA A 452 -11.82 -3.63 11.36
N ARG A 453 -12.93 -4.34 11.51
CA ARG A 453 -14.07 -4.26 10.59
C ARG A 453 -14.66 -2.86 10.52
N LYS A 454 -14.74 -2.15 11.66
CA LYS A 454 -15.16 -0.75 11.72
C LYS A 454 -14.18 0.13 10.93
N ALA A 455 -12.88 0.05 11.22
CA ALA A 455 -11.86 0.84 10.53
C ALA A 455 -11.81 0.56 9.02
N ILE A 456 -11.95 -0.71 8.60
CA ILE A 456 -12.04 -1.09 7.17
C ILE A 456 -13.27 -0.44 6.50
N GLY A 457 -14.40 -0.36 7.22
CA GLY A 457 -15.61 0.31 6.72
C GLY A 457 -15.42 1.82 6.53
N GLU A 458 -14.58 2.46 7.31
CA GLU A 458 -14.26 3.89 7.20
C GLU A 458 -13.27 4.21 6.05
N ILE A 459 -12.52 3.20 5.55
CA ILE A 459 -11.62 3.36 4.41
C ILE A 459 -12.38 3.35 3.08
N ARG A 460 -13.45 2.55 2.99
CA ARG A 460 -14.32 2.39 1.82
C ARG A 460 -15.32 3.53 1.70
#